data_5553646e8fc826bba6344767a87a4452
#
_entry.id   5553646e8fc826bba6344767a87a4452
#
_cell.length_a   1.000
_cell.length_b   1.000
_cell.length_c   1.000
_cell.angle_alpha   90.00
_cell.angle_beta   90.00
_cell.angle_gamma   90.00
#
_symmetry.space_group_name_H-M   'P 1'
#
loop_
_entity.id
_entity.type
_entity.pdbx_description
1 polymer ?
#
loop_
_entity_poly.entity_id
_entity_poly.type
_entity_poly.pdbx_seq_one_letter_code
_entity_poly.pdbx_strand_id
1 'polypeptide(L)'
;EHGQLKPGDVVLFRSGHTDQHMKKFPEGSACLADPINGVTEGWPALTPAGAMYLADRGIRCIGTDGPTLGGVDPKNALKTYWALGSRGVVGVEFLTNLGGLPEKAYFLFAPVKIQGCHGGPGRAIALY
;
A
#
# COMPACT_ATOMS: atom_id res chain seq x y z
N GLU A 1 5.83 21.15 -7.39
CA GLU A 1 7.15 20.54 -7.31
C GLU A 1 7.46 20.26 -5.86
N HIS A 2 7.38 18.99 -5.50
CA HIS A 2 7.15 18.54 -4.11
C HIS A 2 8.46 18.11 -3.41
N GLY A 3 9.61 18.37 -4.03
CA GLY A 3 10.94 18.01 -3.54
C GLY A 3 11.36 16.60 -3.98
N GLN A 4 12.58 16.23 -3.62
CA GLN A 4 13.16 14.93 -3.95
C GLN A 4 12.91 13.92 -2.83
N LEU A 5 12.66 12.67 -3.19
CA LEU A 5 12.64 11.54 -2.27
C LEU A 5 14.03 11.34 -1.67
N LYS A 6 14.08 11.08 -0.38
CA LYS A 6 15.32 10.85 0.38
C LYS A 6 15.36 9.42 0.93
N PRO A 7 16.52 8.84 1.12
CA PRO A 7 16.66 7.58 1.84
C PRO A 7 15.99 7.64 3.21
N GLY A 8 15.17 6.64 3.51
CA GLY A 8 14.38 6.56 4.74
C GLY A 8 12.98 7.16 4.66
N ASP A 9 12.64 7.87 3.60
CA ASP A 9 11.27 8.36 3.41
C ASP A 9 10.26 7.21 3.31
N VAL A 10 9.02 7.54 3.66
CA VAL A 10 7.83 6.71 3.45
C VAL A 10 7.02 7.31 2.31
N VAL A 11 6.62 6.48 1.36
CA VAL A 11 5.76 6.91 0.24
C VAL A 11 4.38 6.33 0.41
N LEU A 12 3.36 7.18 0.46
CA LEU A 12 1.96 6.77 0.55
C LEU A 12 1.25 7.06 -0.79
N PHE A 13 0.72 6.02 -1.40
CA PHE A 13 -0.11 6.13 -2.61
C PHE A 13 -1.56 6.33 -2.21
N ARG A 14 -2.14 7.44 -2.69
CA ARG A 14 -3.52 7.80 -2.45
C ARG A 14 -4.34 7.65 -3.73
N SER A 15 -5.20 6.66 -3.78
CA SER A 15 -6.18 6.45 -4.85
C SER A 15 -7.62 6.74 -4.42
N GLY A 16 -7.88 6.72 -3.12
CA GLY A 16 -9.22 6.79 -2.55
C GLY A 16 -9.95 5.45 -2.57
N HIS A 17 -9.31 4.37 -3.00
CA HIS A 17 -9.98 3.09 -3.24
C HIS A 17 -10.66 2.54 -1.99
N THR A 18 -9.95 2.41 -0.88
CA THR A 18 -10.53 1.86 0.36
C THR A 18 -11.66 2.75 0.88
N ASP A 19 -11.47 4.06 0.89
CA ASP A 19 -12.49 5.00 1.39
C ASP A 19 -13.77 4.99 0.54
N GLN A 20 -13.67 4.69 -0.75
CA GLN A 20 -14.80 4.65 -1.68
C GLN A 20 -15.51 3.28 -1.70
N HIS A 21 -14.76 2.20 -1.61
CA HIS A 21 -15.28 0.85 -1.90
C HIS A 21 -15.43 -0.05 -0.67
N MET A 22 -14.70 0.23 0.43
CA MET A 22 -14.81 -0.58 1.64
C MET A 22 -16.14 -0.31 2.34
N LYS A 23 -16.96 -1.34 2.47
CA LYS A 23 -18.27 -1.29 3.14
C LYS A 23 -18.33 -2.35 4.23
N LYS A 24 -19.38 -2.27 5.06
CA LYS A 24 -19.64 -3.30 6.06
C LYS A 24 -19.99 -4.62 5.40
N PHE A 25 -19.67 -5.72 6.08
CA PHE A 25 -20.09 -7.06 5.64
C PHE A 25 -21.65 -7.16 5.65
N PRO A 26 -22.30 -7.84 4.68
CA PRO A 26 -21.67 -8.65 3.62
C PRO A 26 -21.24 -7.86 2.35
N GLU A 27 -21.73 -6.64 2.15
CA GLU A 27 -21.47 -5.85 0.93
C GLU A 27 -19.97 -5.58 0.70
N GLY A 28 -19.20 -5.42 1.78
CA GLY A 28 -17.77 -5.15 1.70
C GLY A 28 -16.96 -6.29 1.06
N SER A 29 -17.47 -7.51 1.01
CA SER A 29 -16.78 -8.62 0.35
C SER A 29 -16.61 -8.41 -1.16
N ALA A 30 -17.53 -7.72 -1.81
CA ALA A 30 -17.46 -7.40 -3.23
C ALA A 30 -16.26 -6.50 -3.58
N CYS A 31 -15.82 -5.67 -2.66
CA CYS A 31 -14.64 -4.80 -2.84
C CYS A 31 -13.37 -5.57 -3.25
N LEU A 32 -13.22 -6.81 -2.81
CA LEU A 32 -12.11 -7.69 -3.16
C LEU A 32 -12.51 -8.74 -4.18
N ALA A 33 -13.68 -9.37 -3.97
CA ALA A 33 -14.10 -10.51 -4.76
C ALA A 33 -14.36 -10.11 -6.23
N ASP A 34 -15.02 -9.01 -6.46
CA ASP A 34 -15.38 -8.59 -7.81
C ASP A 34 -14.16 -8.28 -8.69
N PRO A 35 -13.16 -7.47 -8.25
CA PRO A 35 -11.94 -7.27 -9.03
C PRO A 35 -11.13 -8.55 -9.24
N ILE A 36 -11.02 -9.40 -8.21
CA ILE A 36 -10.26 -10.66 -8.30
C ILE A 36 -10.90 -11.62 -9.31
N ASN A 37 -12.22 -11.62 -9.39
CA ASN A 37 -12.98 -12.45 -10.33
C ASN A 37 -13.21 -11.77 -11.70
N GLY A 38 -12.67 -10.59 -11.93
CA GLY A 38 -12.79 -9.86 -13.19
C GLY A 38 -14.19 -9.29 -13.45
N VAL A 39 -15.00 -9.11 -12.41
CA VAL A 39 -16.35 -8.53 -12.50
C VAL A 39 -16.28 -7.00 -12.59
N THR A 40 -15.30 -6.40 -11.92
CA THR A 40 -15.01 -4.97 -11.96
C THR A 40 -13.53 -4.72 -12.22
N GLU A 41 -13.18 -3.46 -12.51
CA GLU A 41 -11.76 -3.06 -12.59
C GLU A 41 -11.04 -3.29 -11.26
N GLY A 42 -9.75 -3.59 -11.36
CA GLY A 42 -8.87 -3.71 -10.21
C GLY A 42 -8.55 -2.36 -9.56
N TRP A 43 -8.00 -2.41 -8.37
CA TRP A 43 -7.50 -1.21 -7.70
C TRP A 43 -6.17 -0.75 -8.30
N PRO A 44 -5.85 0.56 -8.19
CA PRO A 44 -4.56 1.09 -8.61
C PRO A 44 -3.39 0.39 -7.93
N ALA A 45 -2.38 0.05 -8.71
CA ALA A 45 -1.28 -0.79 -8.25
C ALA A 45 0.08 -0.28 -8.70
N LEU A 46 1.07 -0.57 -7.89
CA LEU A 46 2.46 -0.31 -8.21
C LEU A 46 2.97 -1.33 -9.24
N THR A 47 3.72 -0.85 -10.23
CA THR A 47 4.44 -1.75 -11.14
C THR A 47 5.76 -2.22 -10.52
N PRO A 48 6.32 -3.38 -10.94
CA PRO A 48 7.65 -3.81 -10.50
C PRO A 48 8.73 -2.76 -10.76
N ALA A 49 8.67 -2.07 -11.89
CA ALA A 49 9.61 -1.00 -12.23
C ALA A 49 9.47 0.20 -11.27
N GLY A 50 8.24 0.58 -10.92
CA GLY A 50 7.98 1.62 -9.92
C GLY A 50 8.47 1.22 -8.52
N ALA A 51 8.27 -0.04 -8.14
CA ALA A 51 8.77 -0.59 -6.89
C ALA A 51 10.30 -0.53 -6.81
N MET A 52 10.99 -0.96 -7.87
CA MET A 52 12.44 -0.88 -7.98
C MET A 52 12.94 0.58 -7.89
N TYR A 53 12.30 1.47 -8.65
CA TYR A 53 12.65 2.90 -8.65
C TYR A 53 12.62 3.51 -7.24
N LEU A 54 11.60 3.19 -6.44
CA LEU A 54 11.47 3.68 -5.07
C LEU A 54 12.50 3.01 -4.13
N ALA A 55 12.64 1.70 -4.23
CA ALA A 55 13.58 0.94 -3.42
C ALA A 55 15.04 1.38 -3.66
N ASP A 56 15.43 1.64 -4.91
CA ASP A 56 16.76 2.11 -5.27
C ASP A 56 17.07 3.53 -4.74
N ARG A 57 16.02 4.31 -4.38
CA ARG A 57 16.15 5.60 -3.69
C ARG A 57 16.22 5.49 -2.17
N GLY A 58 16.25 4.27 -1.65
CA GLY A 58 16.37 4.04 -0.22
C GLY A 58 15.06 4.24 0.55
N ILE A 59 13.91 4.21 -0.13
CA ILE A 59 12.60 4.23 0.52
C ILE A 59 12.48 3.00 1.43
N ARG A 60 12.01 3.18 2.65
CA ARG A 60 11.92 2.11 3.66
C ARG A 60 10.52 1.54 3.84
N CYS A 61 9.51 2.31 3.49
CA CYS A 61 8.12 1.88 3.61
C CYS A 61 7.30 2.46 2.46
N ILE A 62 6.42 1.66 1.92
CA ILE A 62 5.43 2.08 0.92
C ILE A 62 4.06 1.72 1.45
N GLY A 63 3.17 2.70 1.48
CA GLY A 63 1.76 2.50 1.85
C GLY A 63 0.82 2.73 0.68
N THR A 64 -0.31 2.04 0.69
CA THR A 64 -1.41 2.24 -0.27
C THR A 64 -2.76 2.16 0.44
N ASP A 65 -3.71 2.91 -0.06
CA ASP A 65 -5.12 2.75 0.29
C ASP A 65 -5.82 1.68 -0.57
N GLY A 66 -5.09 0.98 -1.40
CA GLY A 66 -5.56 -0.22 -2.08
C GLY A 66 -5.38 -1.49 -1.25
N PRO A 67 -6.10 -2.57 -1.60
CA PRO A 67 -6.01 -3.87 -0.92
C PRO A 67 -4.64 -4.53 -1.02
N THR A 68 -3.90 -4.28 -2.09
CA THR A 68 -2.53 -4.78 -2.29
C THR A 68 -1.69 -3.77 -3.04
N LEU A 69 -0.38 -3.75 -2.78
CA LEU A 69 0.57 -2.91 -3.52
C LEU A 69 0.71 -3.32 -4.99
N GLY A 70 0.59 -4.61 -5.27
CA GLY A 70 0.82 -5.15 -6.62
C GLY A 70 -0.42 -5.35 -7.49
N GLY A 71 -1.62 -4.99 -6.99
CA GLY A 71 -2.86 -5.11 -7.73
C GLY A 71 -3.42 -6.53 -7.83
N VAL A 72 -4.40 -6.72 -8.72
CA VAL A 72 -5.10 -7.99 -8.91
C VAL A 72 -4.38 -8.96 -9.85
N ASP A 73 -3.48 -8.48 -10.72
CA ASP A 73 -2.68 -9.36 -11.57
C ASP A 73 -1.62 -10.10 -10.76
N PRO A 74 -1.69 -11.44 -10.65
CA PRO A 74 -0.77 -12.20 -9.81
C PRO A 74 0.70 -12.07 -10.25
N LYS A 75 0.95 -11.91 -11.54
CA LYS A 75 2.31 -11.76 -12.07
C LYS A 75 2.91 -10.40 -11.71
N ASN A 76 2.10 -9.34 -11.81
CA ASN A 76 2.52 -8.01 -11.38
C ASN A 76 2.72 -7.98 -9.86
N ALA A 77 1.78 -8.53 -9.11
CA ALA A 77 1.86 -8.59 -7.66
C ALA A 77 3.12 -9.31 -7.18
N LEU A 78 3.39 -10.52 -7.66
CA LEU A 78 4.56 -11.30 -7.27
C LEU A 78 5.87 -10.54 -7.52
N LYS A 79 6.02 -9.97 -8.70
CA LYS A 79 7.23 -9.21 -9.07
C LYS A 79 7.38 -7.93 -8.25
N THR A 80 6.28 -7.24 -7.96
CA THR A 80 6.27 -6.03 -7.14
C THR A 80 6.70 -6.33 -5.71
N TYR A 81 6.12 -7.35 -5.08
CA TYR A 81 6.51 -7.76 -3.72
C TYR A 81 7.94 -8.28 -3.66
N TRP A 82 8.38 -9.02 -4.67
CA TRP A 82 9.78 -9.44 -4.75
C TRP A 82 10.73 -8.25 -4.84
N ALA A 83 10.41 -7.26 -5.66
CA ALA A 83 11.21 -6.05 -5.82
C ALA A 83 11.35 -5.28 -4.49
N LEU A 84 10.26 -5.15 -3.72
CA LEU A 84 10.25 -4.48 -2.42
C LEU A 84 10.94 -5.33 -1.34
N GLY A 85 10.54 -6.57 -1.19
CA GLY A 85 11.02 -7.48 -0.14
C GLY A 85 12.51 -7.78 -0.24
N SER A 86 13.04 -7.96 -1.47
CA SER A 86 14.47 -8.17 -1.71
C SER A 86 15.36 -7.00 -1.26
N ARG A 87 14.78 -5.83 -1.03
CA ARG A 87 15.46 -4.62 -0.55
C ARG A 87 15.06 -4.19 0.87
N GLY A 88 14.28 -5.03 1.55
CA GLY A 88 13.82 -4.77 2.92
C GLY A 88 12.84 -3.59 3.02
N VAL A 89 12.08 -3.32 1.95
CA VAL A 89 11.03 -2.30 1.97
C VAL A 89 9.77 -2.91 2.56
N VAL A 90 9.19 -2.24 3.54
CA VAL A 90 7.94 -2.65 4.20
C VAL A 90 6.74 -2.15 3.39
N GLY A 91 5.73 -3.00 3.19
CA GLY A 91 4.45 -2.62 2.60
C GLY A 91 3.38 -2.41 3.67
N VAL A 92 2.56 -1.37 3.51
CA VAL A 92 1.36 -1.11 4.33
C VAL A 92 0.17 -0.96 3.40
N GLU A 93 -0.85 -1.75 3.60
CA GLU A 93 -2.01 -1.87 2.72
C GLU A 93 -3.30 -1.50 3.45
N PHE A 94 -4.38 -1.29 2.72
CA PHE A 94 -5.68 -0.91 3.28
C PHE A 94 -5.65 0.37 4.14
N LEU A 95 -4.81 1.33 3.80
CA LEU A 95 -4.84 2.63 4.47
C LEU A 95 -6.15 3.35 4.16
N THR A 96 -6.62 4.14 5.11
CA THR A 96 -7.84 4.95 5.00
C THR A 96 -7.52 6.40 5.31
N ASN A 97 -8.42 7.31 4.90
CA ASN A 97 -8.35 8.74 5.20
C ASN A 97 -7.08 9.46 4.66
N LEU A 98 -6.45 8.90 3.64
CA LEU A 98 -5.28 9.55 3.03
C LEU A 98 -5.64 10.87 2.35
N GLY A 99 -6.93 11.06 1.98
CA GLY A 99 -7.43 12.28 1.35
C GLY A 99 -7.25 13.55 2.16
N GLY A 100 -7.25 13.43 3.50
CA GLY A 100 -7.07 14.56 4.42
C GLY A 100 -5.60 14.91 4.73
N LEU A 101 -4.64 14.12 4.23
CA LEU A 101 -3.23 14.36 4.54
C LEU A 101 -2.64 15.46 3.64
N PRO A 102 -1.76 16.32 4.18
CA PRO A 102 -0.91 17.19 3.39
C PRO A 102 0.11 16.36 2.61
N GLU A 103 0.83 17.00 1.69
CA GLU A 103 1.88 16.35 0.89
C GLU A 103 3.00 15.75 1.71
N LYS A 104 3.24 16.28 2.91
CA LYS A 104 4.26 15.80 3.84
C LYS A 104 3.68 15.71 5.24
N ALA A 105 3.90 14.56 5.86
CA ALA A 105 3.51 14.28 7.22
C ALA A 105 4.53 13.32 7.87
N TYR A 106 4.57 13.29 9.18
CA TYR A 106 5.29 12.23 9.88
C TYR A 106 4.39 10.99 9.93
N PHE A 107 4.87 9.86 9.42
CA PHE A 107 4.11 8.61 9.36
C PHE A 107 4.63 7.61 10.39
N LEU A 108 3.72 7.05 11.17
CA LEU A 108 4.00 6.00 12.14
C LEU A 108 3.06 4.82 11.86
N PHE A 109 3.63 3.63 11.79
CA PHE A 109 2.86 2.40 11.69
C PHE A 109 3.24 1.47 12.84
N ALA A 110 2.25 1.05 13.61
CA ALA A 110 2.39 0.16 14.77
C ALA A 110 1.69 -1.18 14.51
N PRO A 111 2.37 -2.15 13.88
CA PRO A 111 1.80 -3.48 13.64
C PRO A 111 1.80 -4.33 14.90
N VAL A 112 0.88 -5.29 14.97
CA VAL A 112 0.92 -6.36 15.97
C VAL A 112 2.13 -7.24 15.69
N LYS A 113 2.93 -7.50 16.73
CA LYS A 113 4.10 -8.36 16.63
C LYS A 113 3.71 -9.82 16.90
N ILE A 114 3.63 -10.62 15.83
CA ILE A 114 3.28 -12.04 15.91
C ILE A 114 4.49 -12.86 15.46
N GLN A 115 4.93 -13.78 16.30
CA GLN A 115 6.08 -14.63 15.99
C GLN A 115 5.81 -15.52 14.76
N GLY A 116 6.74 -15.51 13.79
CA GLY A 116 6.65 -16.31 12.56
C GLY A 116 5.72 -15.73 11.48
N CYS A 117 5.07 -14.59 11.71
CA CYS A 117 4.24 -13.94 10.69
C CYS A 117 5.05 -13.01 9.78
N HIS A 118 4.67 -12.96 8.50
CA HIS A 118 5.24 -12.04 7.51
C HIS A 118 4.62 -10.65 7.60
N GLY A 119 3.43 -10.52 8.20
CA GLY A 119 2.70 -9.29 8.37
C GLY A 119 1.61 -9.45 9.42
N GLY A 120 0.96 -8.36 9.75
CA GLY A 120 -0.15 -8.33 10.70
C GLY A 120 -0.87 -7.00 10.66
N PRO A 121 -2.08 -6.92 11.24
CA PRO A 121 -2.82 -5.68 11.34
C PRO A 121 -2.06 -4.68 12.21
N GLY A 122 -2.23 -3.40 11.92
CA GLY A 122 -1.59 -2.34 12.68
C GLY A 122 -2.35 -1.02 12.61
N ARG A 123 -1.92 -0.09 13.44
CA ARG A 123 -2.42 1.28 13.45
C ARG A 123 -1.48 2.17 12.65
N ALA A 124 -2.00 2.79 11.59
CA ALA A 124 -1.33 3.87 10.88
C ALA A 124 -1.73 5.22 11.49
N ILE A 125 -0.77 6.10 11.72
CA ILE A 125 -0.95 7.43 12.29
C ILE A 125 -0.13 8.41 11.46
N ALA A 126 -0.71 9.53 11.10
CA ALA A 126 0.00 10.65 10.49
C ALA A 126 -0.05 11.85 11.43
N LEU A 127 1.10 12.51 11.60
CA LEU A 127 1.24 13.74 12.38
C LEU A 127 1.67 14.87 11.42
N TYR A 128 0.95 16.01 11.45
CA TYR A 128 1.19 17.16 10.56
C TYR A 128 0.66 18.44 11.17
#